data_f3088eedaed79e2282f5295cf2c0dd6e
#
_entry.id   f3088eedaed79e2282f5295cf2c0dd6e
#
_cell.length_a   1.000
_cell.length_b   1.000
_cell.length_c   1.000
_cell.angle_alpha   90.00
_cell.angle_beta   90.00
_cell.angle_gamma   90.00
#
_symmetry.space_group_name_H-M   'P 1'
#
loop_
_entity.id
_entity.type
_entity.pdbx_description
1 polymer ?
#
loop_
_entity_poly.entity_id
_entity_poly.type
_entity_poly.pdbx_seq_one_letter_code
_entity_poly.pdbx_strand_id
1 'polypeptide(L)'
;MTTYIADIAHYNEVLARVAGVKHSLVIGTADIKDLYVKVGSGCQPFLAVLDLLVRRGVEVRLLHAKEPGPNFREDFDKYPALIKKLQRKLCPRVHFKMMVFDCEVAYIGSANLTGAGIGMKSDGKRNFEAGILTD
;
A
#
# COMPACT_ATOMS: atom_id res chain seq x y z
N MET A 1 15.78 -13.20 -6.14
CA MET A 1 16.55 -12.88 -4.94
C MET A 1 15.60 -12.41 -3.84
N THR A 2 15.89 -12.76 -2.59
CA THR A 2 15.04 -12.41 -1.46
C THR A 2 15.80 -11.45 -0.53
N THR A 3 15.15 -10.34 -0.19
CA THR A 3 15.73 -9.30 0.66
C THR A 3 14.91 -9.19 1.96
N TYR A 4 15.60 -9.19 3.09
CA TYR A 4 14.97 -8.92 4.38
C TYR A 4 14.65 -7.44 4.50
N ILE A 5 13.42 -7.13 4.90
CA ILE A 5 12.93 -5.76 5.08
C ILE A 5 12.60 -5.54 6.55
N ALA A 6 13.13 -4.47 7.13
CA ALA A 6 12.87 -4.12 8.51
C ALA A 6 12.56 -2.62 8.64
N ASP A 7 11.61 -2.29 9.48
CA ASP A 7 11.28 -0.94 9.93
C ASP A 7 11.15 0.06 8.77
N ILE A 8 11.95 1.13 8.73
CA ILE A 8 11.81 2.19 7.72
C ILE A 8 12.08 1.70 6.28
N ALA A 9 12.75 0.57 6.10
CA ALA A 9 12.92 -0.01 4.77
C ALA A 9 11.56 -0.35 4.11
N HIS A 10 10.52 -0.58 4.91
CA HIS A 10 9.16 -0.75 4.38
C HIS A 10 8.70 0.47 3.59
N TYR A 11 8.97 1.67 4.10
CA TYR A 11 8.63 2.91 3.38
C TYR A 11 9.53 3.13 2.17
N ASN A 12 10.84 3.00 2.35
CA ASN A 12 11.81 3.35 1.32
C ASN A 12 11.92 2.34 0.19
N GLU A 13 11.72 1.05 0.47
CA GLU A 13 12.00 -0.03 -0.48
C GLU A 13 10.76 -0.82 -0.90
N VAL A 14 9.71 -0.86 -0.09
CA VAL A 14 8.48 -1.59 -0.41
C VAL A 14 7.41 -0.63 -0.90
N LEU A 15 6.94 0.28 -0.04
CA LEU A 15 5.86 1.19 -0.41
C LEU A 15 6.23 2.08 -1.59
N ALA A 16 7.49 2.49 -1.68
CA ALA A 16 7.97 3.32 -2.79
C ALA A 16 7.83 2.64 -4.16
N ARG A 17 7.76 1.31 -4.22
CA ARG A 17 7.57 0.59 -5.48
C ARG A 17 6.19 0.82 -6.10
N VAL A 18 5.20 1.19 -5.30
CA VAL A 18 3.83 1.41 -5.79
C VAL A 18 3.80 2.41 -6.94
N ALA A 19 4.54 3.50 -6.81
CA ALA A 19 4.56 4.55 -7.83
C ALA A 19 5.14 4.11 -9.18
N GLY A 20 5.96 3.07 -9.18
CA GLY A 20 6.61 2.54 -10.39
C GLY A 20 5.89 1.35 -11.05
N VAL A 21 4.76 0.94 -10.54
CA VAL A 21 3.99 -0.18 -11.10
C VAL A 21 3.48 0.17 -12.49
N LYS A 22 3.56 -0.78 -13.42
CA LYS A 22 3.21 -0.57 -14.82
C LYS A 22 1.99 -1.35 -15.28
N HIS A 23 1.71 -2.50 -14.71
CA HIS A 23 0.67 -3.42 -15.19
C HIS A 23 -0.35 -3.78 -14.11
N SER A 24 0.09 -4.22 -12.95
CA SER A 24 -0.80 -4.66 -11.90
C SER A 24 -0.23 -4.46 -10.50
N LEU A 25 -1.12 -4.18 -9.55
CA LEU A 25 -0.78 -4.08 -8.14
C LEU A 25 -1.83 -4.84 -7.34
N VAL A 26 -1.40 -5.83 -6.58
CA VAL A 26 -2.28 -6.58 -5.67
C VAL A 26 -1.86 -6.26 -4.24
N ILE A 27 -2.82 -5.89 -3.41
CA ILE A 27 -2.58 -5.51 -2.03
C ILE A 27 -3.50 -6.32 -1.13
N GLY A 28 -2.92 -6.98 -0.12
CA GLY A 28 -3.65 -7.57 1.00
C GLY A 28 -3.17 -6.94 2.30
N THR A 29 -4.11 -6.52 3.15
CA THR A 29 -3.78 -5.89 4.42
C THR A 29 -4.92 -6.10 5.41
N ALA A 30 -4.62 -6.23 6.69
CA ALA A 30 -5.68 -6.31 7.70
C ALA A 30 -6.27 -4.92 7.96
N ASP A 31 -5.43 -3.93 8.14
CA ASP A 31 -5.82 -2.55 8.40
C ASP A 31 -5.35 -1.64 7.28
N ILE A 32 -6.13 -0.60 6.97
CA ILE A 32 -5.78 0.39 5.96
C ILE A 32 -6.11 1.78 6.47
N LYS A 33 -5.17 2.70 6.27
CA LYS A 33 -5.33 4.12 6.56
C LYS A 33 -4.73 4.94 5.44
N ASP A 34 -5.10 6.21 5.37
CA ASP A 34 -4.42 7.12 4.46
C ASP A 34 -2.97 7.31 4.92
N LEU A 35 -2.05 7.32 3.97
CA LEU A 35 -0.62 7.42 4.22
C LEU A 35 0.05 8.08 3.03
N TYR A 36 1.33 8.45 3.20
CA TYR A 36 2.12 9.04 2.14
C TYR A 36 3.09 8.03 1.53
N VAL A 37 3.29 8.14 0.23
CA VAL A 37 4.18 7.29 -0.57
C VAL A 37 5.35 8.13 -1.04
N LYS A 38 6.56 7.61 -0.93
CA LYS A 38 7.76 8.25 -1.48
C LYS A 38 7.69 8.20 -3.01
N VAL A 39 7.78 9.37 -3.64
CA VAL A 39 7.79 9.52 -5.09
C VAL A 39 8.94 10.48 -5.45
N GLY A 40 10.00 9.93 -6.05
CA GLY A 40 11.20 10.72 -6.33
C GLY A 40 11.82 11.27 -5.05
N SER A 41 12.02 12.58 -5.00
CA SER A 41 12.58 13.29 -3.83
C SER A 41 11.50 13.76 -2.84
N GLY A 42 10.22 13.56 -3.16
CA GLY A 42 9.09 14.00 -2.33
C GLY A 42 8.19 12.85 -1.92
N CYS A 43 6.97 13.20 -1.53
CA CYS A 43 5.96 12.21 -1.21
C CYS A 43 4.58 12.68 -1.69
N GLN A 44 3.67 11.72 -1.89
CA GLN A 44 2.29 11.97 -2.29
C GLN A 44 1.34 11.07 -1.51
N PRO A 45 0.06 11.47 -1.33
CA PRO A 45 -0.93 10.61 -0.71
C PRO A 45 -1.07 9.29 -1.48
N PHE A 46 -1.21 8.19 -0.76
CA PHE A 46 -1.33 6.86 -1.34
C PHE A 46 -2.50 6.78 -2.33
N LEU A 47 -3.65 7.33 -1.97
CA LEU A 47 -4.83 7.33 -2.84
C LEU A 47 -4.59 8.10 -4.13
N ALA A 48 -3.83 9.20 -4.10
CA ALA A 48 -3.47 9.95 -5.30
C ALA A 48 -2.59 9.11 -6.23
N VAL A 49 -1.67 8.34 -5.66
CA VAL A 49 -0.81 7.44 -6.44
C VAL A 49 -1.64 6.33 -7.08
N LEU A 50 -2.54 5.70 -6.33
CA LEU A 50 -3.44 4.67 -6.89
C LEU A 50 -4.34 5.24 -7.98
N ASP A 51 -4.87 6.45 -7.78
CA ASP A 51 -5.69 7.12 -8.78
C ASP A 51 -4.93 7.31 -10.09
N LEU A 52 -3.68 7.76 -10.01
CA LEU A 52 -2.83 7.90 -11.19
C LEU A 52 -2.59 6.56 -11.89
N LEU A 53 -2.34 5.49 -11.12
CA LEU A 53 -2.13 4.16 -11.68
C LEU A 53 -3.37 3.66 -12.43
N VAL A 54 -4.57 3.75 -11.85
CA VAL A 54 -5.79 3.27 -12.52
C VAL A 54 -6.11 4.09 -13.76
N ARG A 55 -5.84 5.40 -13.75
CA ARG A 55 -6.01 6.25 -14.92
C ARG A 55 -5.05 5.90 -16.06
N ARG A 56 -3.90 5.32 -15.72
CA ARG A 56 -2.91 4.82 -16.70
C ARG A 56 -3.21 3.40 -17.17
N GLY A 57 -4.27 2.78 -16.68
CA GLY A 57 -4.64 1.43 -17.08
C GLY A 57 -4.04 0.32 -16.21
N VAL A 58 -3.39 0.65 -15.09
CA VAL A 58 -2.90 -0.35 -14.14
C VAL A 58 -4.09 -1.00 -13.43
N GLU A 59 -4.10 -2.32 -13.37
CA GLU A 59 -5.10 -3.07 -12.62
C GLU A 59 -4.70 -3.09 -11.13
N VAL A 60 -5.54 -2.52 -10.28
CA VAL A 60 -5.28 -2.46 -8.83
C VAL A 60 -6.35 -3.24 -8.09
N ARG A 61 -5.91 -4.22 -7.29
CA ARG A 61 -6.77 -5.04 -6.43
C ARG A 61 -6.39 -4.84 -4.98
N LEU A 62 -7.39 -4.56 -4.14
CA LEU A 62 -7.19 -4.32 -2.71
C LEU A 62 -8.14 -5.20 -1.90
N LEU A 63 -7.56 -6.02 -1.04
CA LEU A 63 -8.29 -6.85 -0.09
C LEU A 63 -7.91 -6.41 1.32
N HIS A 64 -8.93 -6.07 2.14
CA HIS A 64 -8.67 -5.61 3.50
C HIS A 64 -9.72 -6.13 4.49
N ALA A 65 -9.35 -6.20 5.77
CA ALA A 65 -10.20 -6.79 6.81
C ALA A 65 -11.08 -5.78 7.52
N LYS A 66 -10.56 -4.58 7.77
CA LYS A 66 -11.27 -3.56 8.53
C LYS A 66 -11.88 -2.51 7.62
N GLU A 67 -13.06 -2.05 7.99
CA GLU A 67 -13.68 -0.90 7.34
C GLU A 67 -12.81 0.34 7.61
N PRO A 68 -12.42 1.10 6.58
CA PRO A 68 -11.61 2.30 6.76
C PRO A 68 -12.35 3.36 7.59
N GLY A 69 -11.57 4.15 8.34
CA GLY A 69 -12.13 5.26 9.09
C GLY A 69 -12.68 6.39 8.23
N PRO A 70 -13.37 7.37 8.86
CA PRO A 70 -14.01 8.47 8.14
C PRO A 70 -13.06 9.30 7.28
N ASN A 71 -11.84 9.53 7.77
CA ASN A 71 -10.84 10.32 7.04
C ASN A 71 -10.42 9.66 5.73
N PHE A 72 -10.21 8.34 5.77
CA PHE A 72 -9.90 7.58 4.56
C PHE A 72 -11.05 7.64 3.54
N ARG A 73 -12.28 7.48 4.03
CA ARG A 73 -13.47 7.51 3.17
C ARG A 73 -13.66 8.89 2.53
N GLU A 74 -13.44 9.96 3.28
CA GLU A 74 -13.51 11.32 2.77
C GLU A 74 -12.45 11.56 1.70
N ASP A 75 -11.21 11.12 1.93
CA ASP A 75 -10.14 11.23 0.94
C ASP A 75 -10.42 10.39 -0.30
N PHE A 76 -10.94 9.18 -0.11
CA PHE A 76 -11.30 8.29 -1.22
C PHE A 76 -12.34 8.91 -2.16
N ASP A 77 -13.31 9.64 -1.60
CA ASP A 77 -14.36 10.31 -2.37
C ASP A 77 -13.80 11.40 -3.30
N LYS A 78 -12.58 11.86 -3.10
CA LYS A 78 -11.93 12.84 -3.98
C LYS A 78 -11.47 12.25 -5.32
N TYR A 79 -11.49 10.94 -5.47
CA TYR A 79 -10.91 10.24 -6.62
C TYR A 79 -11.95 9.39 -7.34
N PRO A 80 -12.82 10.00 -8.19
CA PRO A 80 -13.89 9.25 -8.87
C PRO A 80 -13.40 8.11 -9.77
N ALA A 81 -12.29 8.32 -10.48
CA ALA A 81 -11.71 7.26 -11.32
C ALA A 81 -11.22 6.07 -10.51
N LEU A 82 -10.65 6.34 -9.35
CA LEU A 82 -10.20 5.28 -8.42
C LEU A 82 -11.41 4.51 -7.88
N ILE A 83 -12.46 5.20 -7.44
CA ILE A 83 -13.69 4.56 -6.96
C ILE A 83 -14.26 3.62 -8.03
N LYS A 84 -14.27 4.05 -9.28
CA LYS A 84 -14.82 3.28 -10.39
C LYS A 84 -13.97 2.07 -10.76
N LYS A 85 -12.65 2.20 -10.73
CA LYS A 85 -11.73 1.21 -11.31
C LYS A 85 -11.04 0.32 -10.28
N LEU A 86 -10.95 0.75 -9.02
CA LEU A 86 -10.32 -0.06 -7.97
C LEU A 86 -11.17 -1.30 -7.67
N GLN A 87 -10.54 -2.46 -7.77
CA GLN A 87 -11.18 -3.71 -7.38
C GLN A 87 -10.93 -3.93 -5.88
N ARG A 88 -11.85 -3.45 -5.07
CA ARG A 88 -11.73 -3.48 -3.61
C ARG A 88 -12.72 -4.45 -2.99
N LYS A 89 -12.25 -5.25 -2.04
CA LYS A 89 -13.12 -6.17 -1.30
C LYS A 89 -12.79 -6.15 0.18
N LEU A 90 -13.83 -6.04 1.01
CA LEU A 90 -13.74 -6.17 2.45
C LEU A 90 -13.92 -7.65 2.83
N CYS A 91 -12.96 -8.20 3.56
CA CYS A 91 -13.03 -9.56 4.07
C CYS A 91 -12.50 -9.60 5.51
N PRO A 92 -13.38 -9.61 6.52
CA PRO A 92 -12.99 -9.44 7.93
C PRO A 92 -11.98 -10.47 8.46
N ARG A 93 -11.81 -11.59 7.77
CA ARG A 93 -10.89 -12.67 8.19
C ARG A 93 -9.48 -12.52 7.63
N VAL A 94 -9.22 -11.53 6.78
CA VAL A 94 -7.87 -11.28 6.24
C VAL A 94 -6.96 -10.78 7.34
N HIS A 95 -5.84 -11.47 7.53
CA HIS A 95 -4.79 -11.05 8.48
C HIS A 95 -3.40 -11.02 7.83
N PHE A 96 -3.25 -11.52 6.63
CA PHE A 96 -1.97 -11.43 5.91
C PHE A 96 -1.72 -9.99 5.44
N LYS A 97 -0.45 -9.66 5.25
CA LYS A 97 -0.01 -8.38 4.72
C LYS A 97 0.93 -8.68 3.56
N MET A 98 0.53 -8.29 2.36
CA MET A 98 1.30 -8.55 1.15
C MET A 98 1.05 -7.50 0.08
N MET A 99 2.03 -7.33 -0.79
CA MET A 99 1.90 -6.53 -2.01
C MET A 99 2.59 -7.27 -3.14
N VAL A 100 1.94 -7.33 -4.30
CA VAL A 100 2.54 -7.92 -5.50
C VAL A 100 2.60 -6.87 -6.59
N PHE A 101 3.80 -6.59 -7.07
CA PHE A 101 4.09 -5.54 -8.04
C PHE A 101 4.34 -6.18 -9.41
N ASP A 102 3.45 -5.91 -10.38
CA ASP A 102 3.55 -6.36 -11.78
C ASP A 102 3.68 -7.89 -11.93
N CYS A 103 3.20 -8.65 -10.97
CA CYS A 103 3.37 -10.12 -10.93
C CYS A 103 4.84 -10.58 -10.96
N GLU A 104 5.77 -9.71 -10.62
CA GLU A 104 7.21 -9.96 -10.67
C GLU A 104 7.86 -9.96 -9.30
N VAL A 105 7.48 -9.03 -8.43
CA VAL A 105 8.07 -8.85 -7.11
C VAL A 105 6.96 -8.84 -6.07
N ALA A 106 7.18 -9.51 -4.95
CA ALA A 106 6.21 -9.56 -3.86
C ALA A 106 6.85 -9.18 -2.52
N TYR A 107 6.08 -8.44 -1.74
CA TYR A 107 6.34 -8.22 -0.33
C TYR A 107 5.39 -9.08 0.49
N ILE A 108 5.92 -9.76 1.52
CA ILE A 108 5.14 -10.48 2.52
C ILE A 108 5.75 -10.17 3.88
N GLY A 109 4.92 -9.75 4.84
CA GLY A 109 5.45 -9.39 6.14
C GLY A 109 4.39 -8.98 7.15
N SER A 110 4.81 -8.29 8.19
CA SER A 110 3.97 -7.89 9.31
C SER A 110 3.28 -6.55 9.12
N ALA A 111 3.74 -5.70 8.19
CA ALA A 111 3.32 -4.31 8.10
C ALA A 111 1.96 -4.14 7.44
N ASN A 112 1.00 -3.58 8.17
CA ASN A 112 -0.27 -3.11 7.61
C ASN A 112 -0.06 -1.86 6.74
N LEU A 113 -1.02 -1.60 5.87
CA LEU A 113 -1.05 -0.41 5.02
C LEU A 113 -1.49 0.81 5.84
N THR A 114 -0.64 1.18 6.78
CA THR A 114 -0.84 2.30 7.71
C THR A 114 0.46 3.09 7.85
N GLY A 115 0.37 4.34 8.32
CA GLY A 115 1.56 5.15 8.53
C GLY A 115 2.55 4.51 9.51
N ALA A 116 2.06 3.95 10.60
CA ALA A 116 2.90 3.29 11.61
C ALA A 116 3.46 1.94 11.14
N GLY A 117 2.77 1.25 10.24
CA GLY A 117 3.21 -0.04 9.70
C GLY A 117 4.22 0.14 8.58
N ILE A 118 3.74 0.46 7.38
CA ILE A 118 4.55 0.51 6.17
C ILE A 118 4.93 1.94 5.75
N GLY A 119 4.26 2.95 6.31
CA GLY A 119 4.45 4.34 5.92
C GLY A 119 5.55 5.05 6.70
N MET A 120 5.56 6.39 6.56
CA MET A 120 6.56 7.25 7.22
C MET A 120 5.99 7.81 8.52
N LYS A 121 6.54 7.38 9.63
CA LYS A 121 6.30 7.94 10.97
C LYS A 121 7.64 8.17 11.65
N SER A 122 7.68 9.04 12.67
CA SER A 122 8.87 9.23 13.48
C SER A 122 9.25 7.94 14.23
N ASP A 123 10.50 7.79 14.61
CA ASP A 123 11.00 6.57 15.24
C ASP A 123 10.18 6.16 16.47
N GLY A 124 9.73 7.13 17.28
CA GLY A 124 8.94 6.82 18.47
C GLY A 124 7.49 6.41 18.19
N LYS A 125 6.99 6.57 16.95
CA LYS A 125 5.60 6.27 16.58
C LYS A 125 5.48 5.14 15.56
N ARG A 126 6.58 4.77 14.91
CA ARG A 126 6.61 3.69 13.94
C ARG A 126 6.67 2.35 14.66
N ASN A 127 5.89 1.37 14.15
CA ASN A 127 6.01 -0.01 14.63
C ASN A 127 7.34 -0.61 14.20
N PHE A 128 7.84 -1.58 15.00
CA PHE A 128 8.88 -2.48 14.54
C PHE A 128 8.22 -3.53 13.66
N GLU A 129 8.61 -3.57 12.40
CA GLU A 129 8.02 -4.46 11.40
C GLU A 129 9.10 -5.24 10.68
N ALA A 130 8.76 -6.45 10.24
CA ALA A 130 9.67 -7.28 9.47
C ALA A 130 8.94 -7.97 8.32
N GLY A 131 9.66 -8.21 7.24
CA GLY A 131 9.12 -8.92 6.10
C GLY A 131 10.20 -9.25 5.10
N ILE A 132 9.78 -9.76 3.96
CA ILE A 132 10.66 -10.05 2.83
C ILE A 132 10.11 -9.43 1.55
N LEU A 133 11.04 -9.05 0.69
CA LEU A 133 10.77 -8.66 -0.69
C LEU A 133 11.44 -9.68 -1.58
N THR A 134 10.68 -10.32 -2.45
CA THR A 134 11.19 -11.45 -3.25
C THR A 134 10.64 -11.42 -4.67
N ASP A 135 11.42 -11.92 -5.59
CA ASP A 135 10.98 -12.14 -6.97
C ASP A 135 10.62 -13.61 -7.24
#